data_a409cfc7fc6e10add2fca33fee94f541
#
_entry.id   a409cfc7fc6e10add2fca33fee94f541
#
_cell.length_a   1.000
_cell.length_b   1.000
_cell.length_c   1.000
_cell.angle_alpha   90.00
_cell.angle_beta   90.00
_cell.angle_gamma   90.00
#
_symmetry.space_group_name_H-M   'P 1'
#
loop_
_entity.id
_entity.type
_entity.pdbx_description
1 polymer ?
#
loop_
_entity_poly.entity_id
_entity_poly.type
_entity_poly.pdbx_seq_one_letter_code
_entity_poly.pdbx_strand_id
1 'polypeptide(L)'
;CLPAKNPFNADKPTLNIFIYKENVLGNALDKEFARHEDSENAIPAGDAFDFAELHYKQSGDELLQMINKEMNLQIGEKFNFHGNNKKNVSVTQPQQSKSLPFGEVGGALFSFFKAPVRNTIPHKSISLLDAYNYIVGDYAKQRTEKLRSLLSQLPPSGGQGVARQFKASTFDYCTFSGMFQTRNDKALISHSGLLCIDFDHLQSVDLLRKQLLQDEYFDTQMLFVSPSGDGLKWIIPIDTKQTTHSNYFAAVANYILQTYGV
;
A
#
# COMPACT_ATOMS: atom_id res chain seq x y z
N CYS A 1 21.17 5.20 -19.98
CA CYS A 1 20.18 6.26 -19.66
C CYS A 1 20.76 7.60 -20.10
N LEU A 2 19.91 8.53 -20.56
CA LEU A 2 20.33 9.90 -20.83
C LEU A 2 20.54 10.62 -19.48
N PRO A 3 21.56 11.51 -19.36
CA PRO A 3 21.80 12.26 -18.14
C PRO A 3 20.58 13.12 -17.77
N ALA A 4 20.26 13.18 -16.48
CA ALA A 4 19.21 14.03 -15.96
C ALA A 4 19.67 15.49 -15.79
N LYS A 5 18.73 16.42 -15.74
CA LYS A 5 19.03 17.80 -15.41
C LYS A 5 19.59 17.91 -14.00
N ASN A 6 20.69 18.62 -13.85
CA ASN A 6 21.32 18.86 -12.55
C ASN A 6 20.89 20.23 -12.01
N PRO A 7 20.07 20.29 -10.95
CA PRO A 7 19.59 21.55 -10.38
C PRO A 7 20.73 22.38 -9.74
N PHE A 8 21.88 21.77 -9.48
CA PHE A 8 23.07 22.46 -8.93
C PHE A 8 24.03 22.95 -10.02
N ASN A 9 23.74 22.68 -11.31
CA ASN A 9 24.55 23.08 -12.44
C ASN A 9 23.69 23.69 -13.55
N ALA A 10 22.95 24.76 -13.21
CA ALA A 10 22.10 25.53 -14.14
C ALA A 10 21.19 24.64 -15.02
N ASP A 11 20.65 23.57 -14.46
CA ASP A 11 19.77 22.57 -15.12
C ASP A 11 20.40 21.90 -16.37
N LYS A 12 21.72 21.88 -16.47
CA LYS A 12 22.42 21.13 -17.51
C LYS A 12 22.19 19.61 -17.33
N PRO A 13 22.12 18.85 -18.42
CA PRO A 13 21.96 17.39 -18.35
C PRO A 13 23.29 16.70 -18.03
N THR A 14 23.82 16.91 -16.83
CA THR A 14 25.11 16.37 -16.37
C THR A 14 24.98 15.30 -15.30
N LEU A 15 23.76 15.10 -14.75
CA LEU A 15 23.51 14.18 -13.65
C LEU A 15 23.23 12.77 -14.17
N ASN A 16 24.14 11.84 -13.91
CA ASN A 16 23.95 10.42 -14.18
C ASN A 16 23.39 9.74 -12.93
N ILE A 17 22.29 8.99 -13.08
CA ILE A 17 21.69 8.21 -12.02
C ILE A 17 21.72 6.73 -12.42
N PHE A 18 22.27 5.89 -11.56
CA PHE A 18 22.36 4.44 -11.77
C PHE A 18 22.01 3.69 -10.50
N ILE A 19 21.49 2.48 -10.70
CA ILE A 19 21.15 1.56 -9.62
C ILE A 19 22.24 0.49 -9.57
N TYR A 20 22.82 0.28 -8.42
CA TYR A 20 23.73 -0.82 -8.17
C TYR A 20 23.16 -1.80 -7.16
N LYS A 21 23.58 -3.06 -7.27
CA LYS A 21 23.13 -4.14 -6.39
C LYS A 21 24.27 -4.49 -5.43
N GLU A 22 24.00 -4.50 -4.15
CA GLU A 22 24.94 -4.93 -3.13
C GLU A 22 24.48 -6.27 -2.54
N ASN A 23 25.37 -7.27 -2.62
CA ASN A 23 25.14 -8.58 -2.01
C ASN A 23 25.52 -8.48 -0.53
N VAL A 24 24.55 -8.22 0.34
CA VAL A 24 24.76 -8.20 1.79
C VAL A 24 24.74 -9.63 2.29
N LEU A 25 25.98 -10.21 2.47
CA LEU A 25 26.31 -11.45 3.19
C LEU A 25 25.12 -12.36 3.55
N GLY A 26 24.83 -13.34 2.69
CA GLY A 26 24.09 -14.56 3.07
C GLY A 26 22.58 -14.51 3.07
N ASN A 27 21.95 -13.38 2.80
CA ASN A 27 20.50 -13.30 2.61
C ASN A 27 20.15 -13.15 1.12
N ALA A 28 19.22 -13.97 0.64
CA ALA A 28 18.84 -14.14 -0.77
C ALA A 28 18.13 -12.93 -1.43
N LEU A 29 18.31 -11.71 -0.92
CA LEU A 29 17.76 -10.48 -1.49
C LEU A 29 18.91 -9.50 -1.72
N ASP A 30 19.32 -9.35 -2.98
CA ASP A 30 20.15 -8.24 -3.42
C ASP A 30 19.42 -6.93 -3.09
N LYS A 31 20.07 -6.05 -2.33
CA LYS A 31 19.53 -4.70 -2.10
C LYS A 31 19.97 -3.81 -3.26
N GLU A 32 19.01 -3.10 -3.82
CA GLU A 32 19.26 -2.12 -4.87
C GLU A 32 19.39 -0.73 -4.25
N PHE A 33 20.44 0.00 -4.66
CA PHE A 33 20.72 1.35 -4.20
C PHE A 33 20.85 2.28 -5.42
N ALA A 34 20.21 3.45 -5.34
CA ALA A 34 20.41 4.50 -6.32
C ALA A 34 21.67 5.31 -5.98
N ARG A 35 22.48 5.60 -6.98
CA ARG A 35 23.66 6.45 -6.87
C ARG A 35 23.65 7.51 -7.96
N HIS A 36 24.17 8.69 -7.66
CA HIS A 36 24.32 9.76 -8.63
C HIS A 36 25.78 10.15 -8.81
N GLU A 37 26.10 10.61 -10.02
CA GLU A 37 27.38 11.21 -10.38
C GLU A 37 27.13 12.38 -11.33
N ASP A 38 27.84 13.47 -11.13
CA ASP A 38 27.80 14.62 -12.03
C ASP A 38 29.01 14.59 -12.96
N SER A 39 28.79 14.58 -14.27
CA SER A 39 29.86 14.54 -15.27
C SER A 39 30.73 15.79 -15.30
N GLU A 40 30.25 16.93 -14.80
CA GLU A 40 31.01 18.16 -14.66
C GLU A 40 31.55 18.39 -13.23
N ASN A 41 31.36 17.45 -12.31
CA ASN A 41 31.77 17.53 -10.91
C ASN A 41 31.25 18.78 -10.16
N ALA A 42 30.10 19.32 -10.53
CA ALA A 42 29.48 20.44 -9.83
C ALA A 42 28.97 20.03 -8.43
N ILE A 43 28.66 18.74 -8.26
CA ILE A 43 28.34 18.12 -6.96
C ILE A 43 29.14 16.82 -6.79
N PRO A 44 29.45 16.43 -5.54
CA PRO A 44 30.09 15.14 -5.27
C PRO A 44 29.18 13.97 -5.65
N ALA A 45 29.77 12.84 -6.03
CA ALA A 45 29.04 11.60 -6.24
C ALA A 45 28.54 11.06 -4.89
N GLY A 46 27.34 10.47 -4.87
CA GLY A 46 26.75 9.97 -3.65
C GLY A 46 25.49 9.14 -3.86
N ASP A 47 24.87 8.77 -2.77
CA ASP A 47 23.57 8.11 -2.78
C ASP A 47 22.39 9.11 -2.77
N ALA A 48 21.17 8.61 -2.59
CA ALA A 48 19.98 9.45 -2.57
C ALA A 48 19.95 10.41 -1.35
N PHE A 49 20.55 10.00 -0.23
CA PHE A 49 20.61 10.84 0.97
C PHE A 49 21.66 11.94 0.82
N ASP A 50 22.83 11.62 0.24
CA ASP A 50 23.85 12.62 -0.10
C ASP A 50 23.29 13.70 -1.03
N PHE A 51 22.49 13.31 -2.03
CA PHE A 51 21.81 14.25 -2.91
C PHE A 51 20.78 15.11 -2.17
N ALA A 52 20.02 14.50 -1.26
CA ALA A 52 19.03 15.20 -0.46
C ALA A 52 19.68 16.18 0.51
N GLU A 53 20.83 15.85 1.12
CA GLU A 53 21.61 16.78 1.96
C GLU A 53 21.99 18.05 1.19
N LEU A 54 22.44 17.91 -0.03
CA LEU A 54 22.76 19.05 -0.90
C LEU A 54 21.51 19.87 -1.24
N HIS A 55 20.39 19.20 -1.51
CA HIS A 55 19.15 19.87 -1.92
C HIS A 55 18.50 20.64 -0.76
N TYR A 56 18.34 19.99 0.38
CA TYR A 56 17.68 20.57 1.55
C TYR A 56 18.64 21.39 2.44
N LYS A 57 19.97 21.26 2.23
CA LYS A 57 21.01 21.88 3.07
C LYS A 57 20.88 21.49 4.54
N GLN A 58 20.48 20.25 4.79
CA GLN A 58 20.32 19.66 6.10
C GLN A 58 20.92 18.25 6.10
N SER A 59 21.29 17.72 7.28
CA SER A 59 21.90 16.40 7.44
C SER A 59 21.34 15.66 8.65
N GLY A 60 21.59 14.36 8.74
CA GLY A 60 21.20 13.52 9.86
C GLY A 60 19.69 13.52 10.12
N ASP A 61 19.31 13.61 11.41
CA ASP A 61 17.91 13.52 11.81
C ASP A 61 17.03 14.64 11.26
N GLU A 62 17.58 15.83 11.06
CA GLU A 62 16.85 16.98 10.50
C GLU A 62 16.50 16.72 9.03
N LEU A 63 17.42 16.16 8.25
CA LEU A 63 17.16 15.73 6.89
C LEU A 63 16.10 14.64 6.83
N LEU A 64 16.20 13.62 7.69
CA LEU A 64 15.22 12.54 7.74
C LEU A 64 13.82 13.05 8.09
N GLN A 65 13.72 14.00 9.02
CA GLN A 65 12.44 14.63 9.35
C GLN A 65 11.90 15.46 8.17
N MET A 66 12.77 16.17 7.45
CA MET A 66 12.39 16.93 6.27
C MET A 66 11.88 16.02 5.16
N ILE A 67 12.61 14.97 4.80
CA ILE A 67 12.21 13.96 3.81
C ILE A 67 10.90 13.30 4.24
N ASN A 68 10.80 12.89 5.51
CA ASN A 68 9.59 12.28 6.07
C ASN A 68 8.36 13.19 5.91
N LYS A 69 8.52 14.49 6.14
CA LYS A 69 7.47 15.48 6.00
C LYS A 69 7.12 15.75 4.52
N GLU A 70 8.13 16.03 3.67
CA GLU A 70 7.93 16.38 2.27
C GLU A 70 7.32 15.21 1.47
N MET A 71 7.79 14.00 1.73
CA MET A 71 7.28 12.79 1.09
C MET A 71 6.09 12.16 1.83
N ASN A 72 5.63 12.77 2.93
CA ASN A 72 4.54 12.29 3.78
C ASN A 72 4.68 10.80 4.17
N LEU A 73 5.92 10.39 4.52
CA LEU A 73 6.24 8.99 4.81
C LEU A 73 5.71 8.52 6.17
N GLN A 74 5.44 9.45 7.09
CA GLN A 74 4.95 9.18 8.45
C GLN A 74 5.83 8.21 9.26
N ILE A 75 7.13 8.16 8.95
CA ILE A 75 8.10 7.30 9.64
C ILE A 75 8.29 7.81 11.08
N GLY A 76 8.20 6.90 12.05
CA GLY A 76 8.37 7.24 13.48
C GLY A 76 7.12 7.79 14.15
N GLU A 77 6.03 8.04 13.44
CA GLU A 77 4.75 8.37 14.06
C GLU A 77 4.14 7.12 14.71
N LYS A 78 3.90 7.20 16.03
CA LYS A 78 3.25 6.10 16.75
C LYS A 78 1.77 6.08 16.43
N PHE A 79 1.38 5.31 15.45
CA PHE A 79 -0.04 5.04 15.15
C PHE A 79 -0.62 4.13 16.25
N ASN A 80 -1.34 4.72 17.19
CA ASN A 80 -2.12 3.96 18.16
C ASN A 80 -3.41 3.46 17.48
N PHE A 81 -3.38 2.28 16.85
CA PHE A 81 -4.56 1.65 16.28
C PHE A 81 -5.67 1.36 17.31
N HIS A 82 -5.35 1.39 18.61
CA HIS A 82 -6.26 1.08 19.72
C HIS A 82 -6.39 2.18 20.77
N GLY A 83 -5.72 3.34 20.62
CA GLY A 83 -5.77 4.45 21.57
C GLY A 83 -7.04 5.29 21.44
N ASN A 84 -7.77 5.47 22.53
CA ASN A 84 -8.83 6.47 22.67
C ASN A 84 -8.19 7.87 22.76
N ASN A 85 -7.93 8.53 21.64
CA ASN A 85 -7.66 9.96 21.66
C ASN A 85 -8.98 10.72 21.48
N LYS A 86 -9.62 11.05 22.62
CA LYS A 86 -10.59 12.16 22.68
C LYS A 86 -9.82 13.47 22.47
N LYS A 87 -9.66 13.90 21.22
CA LYS A 87 -9.47 15.32 20.91
C LYS A 87 -10.70 15.77 20.14
N ASN A 88 -11.40 16.73 20.73
CA ASN A 88 -12.51 17.43 20.13
C ASN A 88 -12.06 18.04 18.80
N VAL A 89 -12.48 17.41 17.71
CA VAL A 89 -12.43 18.05 16.40
C VAL A 89 -13.81 18.59 16.13
N SER A 90 -13.94 19.91 16.15
CA SER A 90 -15.11 20.60 15.68
C SER A 90 -15.39 20.19 14.25
N VAL A 91 -16.58 19.63 14.03
CA VAL A 91 -17.08 19.22 12.73
C VAL A 91 -17.31 20.47 11.90
N THR A 92 -16.35 20.81 11.05
CA THR A 92 -16.58 21.74 9.93
C THR A 92 -17.10 20.91 8.78
N GLN A 93 -18.20 21.33 8.17
CA GLN A 93 -18.85 20.66 7.04
C GLN A 93 -17.86 20.37 5.91
N PRO A 94 -17.96 19.21 5.22
CA PRO A 94 -17.05 18.87 4.13
C PRO A 94 -17.28 19.81 2.94
N GLN A 95 -16.29 20.64 2.64
CA GLN A 95 -16.20 21.30 1.34
C GLN A 95 -15.98 20.22 0.27
N GLN A 96 -16.77 20.29 -0.81
CA GLN A 96 -16.60 19.46 -1.99
C GLN A 96 -15.16 19.55 -2.50
N SER A 97 -14.38 18.47 -2.30
CA SER A 97 -13.02 18.41 -2.83
C SER A 97 -13.06 18.23 -4.34
N LYS A 98 -12.47 19.19 -5.05
CA LYS A 98 -12.12 19.04 -6.46
C LYS A 98 -11.24 17.81 -6.62
N SER A 99 -11.64 16.91 -7.51
CA SER A 99 -10.82 15.74 -7.89
C SER A 99 -9.43 16.17 -8.35
N LEU A 100 -8.39 15.71 -7.65
CA LEU A 100 -7.00 15.92 -8.02
C LEU A 100 -6.60 15.03 -9.20
N PRO A 101 -5.71 15.50 -10.09
CA PRO A 101 -5.23 14.71 -11.21
C PRO A 101 -4.36 13.53 -10.73
N PHE A 102 -4.41 12.45 -11.48
CA PHE A 102 -3.62 11.24 -11.33
C PHE A 102 -2.13 11.59 -11.23
N GLY A 103 -1.49 11.36 -10.09
CA GLY A 103 -0.05 11.63 -9.92
C GLY A 103 0.40 12.22 -8.59
N GLU A 104 -0.49 12.70 -7.73
CA GLU A 104 -0.09 13.13 -6.39
C GLU A 104 -0.34 11.99 -5.39
N VAL A 105 0.73 11.52 -4.76
CA VAL A 105 0.77 10.54 -3.66
C VAL A 105 0.26 11.21 -2.38
N GLY A 106 -0.94 11.74 -2.47
CA GLY A 106 -1.69 12.39 -1.42
C GLY A 106 -3.03 11.68 -1.21
N GLY A 107 -2.97 10.44 -0.67
CA GLY A 107 -4.03 10.02 0.20
C GLY A 107 -5.32 9.49 -0.40
N ALA A 108 -5.29 8.46 -1.25
CA ALA A 108 -6.48 7.61 -1.41
C ALA A 108 -6.91 7.09 -0.03
N LEU A 109 -7.94 7.70 0.55
CA LEU A 109 -8.47 7.30 1.85
C LEU A 109 -9.62 6.32 1.69
N PHE A 110 -9.67 5.34 2.59
CA PHE A 110 -10.75 4.36 2.63
C PHE A 110 -11.09 3.96 4.06
N SER A 111 -12.27 3.37 4.25
CA SER A 111 -12.78 3.03 5.57
C SER A 111 -12.09 1.81 6.16
N PHE A 112 -11.67 1.93 7.42
CA PHE A 112 -11.16 0.87 8.26
C PHE A 112 -12.17 0.50 9.35
N PHE A 113 -12.42 -0.78 9.53
CA PHE A 113 -13.39 -1.34 10.46
C PHE A 113 -12.71 -2.25 11.47
N LYS A 114 -13.04 -2.05 12.74
CA LYS A 114 -12.61 -2.99 13.79
C LYS A 114 -13.47 -4.24 13.80
N ALA A 115 -12.85 -5.37 14.12
CA ALA A 115 -13.55 -6.61 14.40
C ALA A 115 -14.68 -6.41 15.44
N PRO A 116 -15.71 -7.26 15.39
CA PRO A 116 -15.97 -8.35 14.46
C PRO A 116 -16.48 -7.88 13.08
N VAL A 117 -16.45 -8.75 12.06
CA VAL A 117 -16.89 -8.43 10.68
C VAL A 117 -18.33 -7.93 10.58
N ARG A 118 -19.18 -8.22 11.56
CA ARG A 118 -20.55 -7.68 11.66
C ARG A 118 -20.60 -6.19 12.00
N ASN A 119 -19.50 -5.61 12.47
CA ASN A 119 -19.41 -4.18 12.70
C ASN A 119 -19.36 -3.46 11.35
N THR A 120 -20.42 -2.72 11.02
CA THR A 120 -20.56 -2.02 9.73
C THR A 120 -20.27 -0.52 9.82
N ILE A 121 -19.92 -0.02 11.00
CA ILE A 121 -19.57 1.38 11.21
C ILE A 121 -18.04 1.53 11.13
N PRO A 122 -17.51 2.38 10.25
CA PRO A 122 -16.08 2.61 10.15
C PRO A 122 -15.51 3.15 11.47
N HIS A 123 -14.36 2.61 11.85
CA HIS A 123 -13.64 3.14 13.01
C HIS A 123 -12.88 4.43 12.65
N LYS A 124 -12.29 4.45 11.47
CA LYS A 124 -11.58 5.61 10.90
C LYS A 124 -11.36 5.43 9.40
N SER A 125 -10.91 6.50 8.74
CA SER A 125 -10.34 6.42 7.40
C SER A 125 -8.83 6.24 7.50
N ILE A 126 -8.26 5.47 6.59
CA ILE A 126 -6.82 5.18 6.51
C ILE A 126 -6.33 5.26 5.08
N SER A 127 -5.02 5.42 4.91
CA SER A 127 -4.30 5.37 3.64
C SER A 127 -3.78 3.95 3.32
N LEU A 128 -3.24 3.76 2.11
CA LEU A 128 -2.55 2.51 1.75
C LEU A 128 -1.34 2.24 2.65
N LEU A 129 -0.59 3.28 3.00
CA LEU A 129 0.56 3.17 3.90
C LEU A 129 0.14 2.72 5.30
N ASP A 130 -0.96 3.27 5.83
CA ASP A 130 -1.52 2.82 7.12
C ASP A 130 -1.93 1.34 7.07
N ALA A 131 -2.56 0.92 5.96
CA ALA A 131 -2.96 -0.47 5.78
C ALA A 131 -1.74 -1.39 5.68
N TYR A 132 -0.69 -0.98 4.97
CA TYR A 132 0.58 -1.70 4.90
C TYR A 132 1.20 -1.86 6.29
N ASN A 133 1.38 -0.76 7.02
CA ASN A 133 1.95 -0.77 8.37
C ASN A 133 1.13 -1.64 9.34
N TYR A 134 -0.19 -1.63 9.19
CA TYR A 134 -1.07 -2.51 9.95
C TYR A 134 -0.84 -3.98 9.63
N ILE A 135 -0.74 -4.34 8.33
CA ILE A 135 -0.57 -5.73 7.88
C ILE A 135 0.77 -6.32 8.32
N VAL A 136 1.86 -5.55 8.24
CA VAL A 136 3.20 -6.00 8.64
C VAL A 136 3.45 -5.91 10.15
N GLY A 137 2.57 -5.26 10.89
CA GLY A 137 2.70 -5.04 12.33
C GLY A 137 2.44 -6.29 13.17
N ASP A 138 2.99 -6.33 14.38
CA ASP A 138 2.91 -7.47 15.30
C ASP A 138 1.47 -7.87 15.65
N TYR A 139 0.57 -6.89 15.73
CA TYR A 139 -0.84 -7.17 16.03
C TYR A 139 -1.53 -7.98 14.95
N ALA A 140 -1.30 -7.68 13.68
CA ALA A 140 -1.82 -8.49 12.56
C ALA A 140 -1.10 -9.82 12.46
N LYS A 141 0.20 -9.86 12.69
CA LYS A 141 1.04 -11.05 12.67
C LYS A 141 0.54 -12.12 13.64
N GLN A 142 0.36 -11.78 14.92
CA GLN A 142 -0.10 -12.72 15.95
C GLN A 142 -1.44 -13.38 15.60
N ARG A 143 -2.40 -12.61 15.07
CA ARG A 143 -3.71 -13.16 14.67
C ARG A 143 -3.61 -14.02 13.43
N THR A 144 -2.76 -13.62 12.48
CA THR A 144 -2.52 -14.39 11.25
C THR A 144 -1.86 -15.73 11.56
N GLU A 145 -0.86 -15.76 12.42
CA GLU A 145 -0.20 -16.97 12.87
C GLU A 145 -1.18 -17.91 13.59
N LYS A 146 -2.02 -17.37 14.49
CA LYS A 146 -3.06 -18.16 15.16
C LYS A 146 -4.08 -18.72 14.18
N LEU A 147 -4.54 -17.96 13.19
CA LEU A 147 -5.43 -18.44 12.16
C LEU A 147 -4.82 -19.59 11.35
N ARG A 148 -3.59 -19.43 10.91
CA ARG A 148 -2.86 -20.45 10.13
C ARG A 148 -2.59 -21.72 10.96
N SER A 149 -2.29 -21.58 12.23
CA SER A 149 -2.18 -22.71 13.17
C SER A 149 -3.51 -23.45 13.31
N LEU A 150 -4.63 -22.76 13.43
CA LEU A 150 -5.95 -23.39 13.44
C LEU A 150 -6.22 -24.16 12.14
N LEU A 151 -5.92 -23.57 11.00
CA LEU A 151 -6.14 -24.21 9.70
C LEU A 151 -5.28 -25.45 9.50
N SER A 152 -4.04 -25.48 10.01
CA SER A 152 -3.14 -26.62 9.91
C SER A 152 -3.50 -27.78 10.85
N GLN A 153 -4.19 -27.50 11.95
CA GLN A 153 -4.54 -28.51 12.97
C GLN A 153 -5.91 -29.18 12.74
N LEU A 154 -6.76 -28.57 11.91
CA LEU A 154 -8.13 -29.03 11.71
C LEU A 154 -8.26 -29.86 10.43
N PRO A 155 -9.03 -30.96 10.46
CA PRO A 155 -9.24 -31.76 9.25
C PRO A 155 -9.98 -30.95 8.17
N PRO A 156 -9.71 -31.22 6.88
CA PRO A 156 -10.31 -30.48 5.77
C PRO A 156 -11.84 -30.41 5.81
N SER A 157 -12.49 -31.42 6.38
CA SER A 157 -13.95 -31.54 6.43
C SER A 157 -14.64 -30.83 7.60
N GLY A 158 -13.91 -30.39 8.63
CA GLY A 158 -14.52 -29.82 9.84
C GLY A 158 -13.91 -28.50 10.33
N GLY A 159 -12.72 -28.15 9.86
CA GLY A 159 -11.97 -27.02 10.40
C GLY A 159 -12.30 -25.67 9.82
N GLN A 160 -12.88 -25.63 8.62
CA GLN A 160 -13.16 -24.38 7.92
C GLN A 160 -14.15 -23.49 8.69
N GLY A 161 -15.14 -24.07 9.37
CA GLY A 161 -16.11 -23.33 10.17
C GLY A 161 -15.47 -22.58 11.35
N VAL A 162 -14.58 -23.23 12.10
CA VAL A 162 -13.89 -22.64 13.25
C VAL A 162 -12.92 -21.55 12.80
N ALA A 163 -12.13 -21.78 11.78
CA ALA A 163 -11.21 -20.79 11.22
C ALA A 163 -11.96 -19.58 10.64
N ARG A 164 -13.08 -19.79 9.93
CA ARG A 164 -13.95 -18.74 9.42
C ARG A 164 -14.56 -17.91 10.55
N GLN A 165 -15.04 -18.57 11.62
CA GLN A 165 -15.58 -17.88 12.78
C GLN A 165 -14.52 -17.06 13.51
N PHE A 166 -13.31 -17.62 13.68
CA PHE A 166 -12.17 -16.91 14.25
C PHE A 166 -11.80 -15.67 13.40
N LYS A 167 -11.67 -15.84 12.08
CA LYS A 167 -11.42 -14.73 11.15
C LYS A 167 -12.50 -13.65 11.29
N ALA A 168 -13.78 -14.02 11.26
CA ALA A 168 -14.90 -13.09 11.32
C ALA A 168 -15.01 -12.34 12.66
N SER A 169 -14.55 -12.94 13.76
CA SER A 169 -14.63 -12.34 15.10
C SER A 169 -13.42 -11.50 15.49
N THR A 170 -12.24 -11.74 14.86
CA THR A 170 -10.98 -11.17 15.35
C THR A 170 -10.24 -10.29 14.35
N PHE A 171 -10.50 -10.43 13.04
CA PHE A 171 -9.81 -9.63 12.04
C PHE A 171 -10.54 -8.32 11.77
N ASP A 172 -9.77 -7.25 11.84
CA ASP A 172 -10.16 -5.95 11.31
C ASP A 172 -10.14 -6.01 9.78
N TYR A 173 -10.86 -5.11 9.13
CA TYR A 173 -10.94 -5.09 7.67
C TYR A 173 -11.10 -3.67 7.14
N CYS A 174 -10.91 -3.48 5.85
CA CYS A 174 -11.10 -2.22 5.17
C CYS A 174 -11.85 -2.39 3.85
N THR A 175 -12.42 -1.29 3.38
CA THR A 175 -13.07 -1.18 2.07
C THR A 175 -12.21 -0.29 1.18
N PHE A 176 -11.26 -0.89 0.44
CA PHE A 176 -10.30 -0.15 -0.38
C PHE A 176 -10.93 0.78 -1.41
N SER A 177 -12.16 0.49 -1.83
CA SER A 177 -12.91 1.30 -2.81
C SER A 177 -13.26 2.72 -2.34
N GLY A 178 -13.24 3.00 -1.04
CA GLY A 178 -13.52 4.35 -0.56
C GLY A 178 -13.92 4.47 0.90
N MET A 179 -14.30 5.69 1.24
CA MET A 179 -14.85 6.06 2.55
C MET A 179 -16.36 5.87 2.56
N PHE A 180 -16.87 5.22 3.60
CA PHE A 180 -18.30 4.92 3.76
C PHE A 180 -18.80 5.46 5.10
N GLN A 181 -20.06 5.88 5.16
CA GLN A 181 -20.72 6.18 6.42
C GLN A 181 -21.03 4.89 7.19
N THR A 182 -21.47 3.87 6.47
CA THR A 182 -21.67 2.50 6.95
C THR A 182 -21.25 1.57 5.80
N ARG A 183 -20.92 0.29 6.10
CA ARG A 183 -20.57 -0.70 5.05
C ARG A 183 -21.81 -1.07 4.23
N ASN A 184 -22.19 -0.17 3.35
CA ASN A 184 -23.31 -0.29 2.41
C ASN A 184 -22.98 0.54 1.17
N ASP A 185 -23.23 0.01 -0.02
CA ASP A 185 -22.91 0.67 -1.30
C ASP A 185 -23.60 2.03 -1.44
N LYS A 186 -24.79 2.19 -0.87
CA LYS A 186 -25.53 3.46 -0.87
C LYS A 186 -24.98 4.50 0.11
N ALA A 187 -24.06 4.10 0.99
CA ALA A 187 -23.48 4.94 2.02
C ALA A 187 -22.03 5.35 1.70
N LEU A 188 -21.63 5.27 0.44
CA LEU A 188 -20.33 5.75 -0.05
C LEU A 188 -20.28 7.29 0.09
N ILE A 189 -19.28 7.78 0.82
CA ILE A 189 -19.00 9.21 1.00
C ILE A 189 -18.11 9.69 -0.14
N SER A 190 -17.01 8.95 -0.40
CA SER A 190 -16.04 9.30 -1.42
C SER A 190 -15.33 8.03 -1.91
N HIS A 191 -15.17 7.92 -3.22
CA HIS A 191 -14.41 6.83 -3.84
C HIS A 191 -12.91 7.11 -3.71
N SER A 192 -12.12 6.09 -3.39
CA SER A 192 -10.66 6.21 -3.23
C SER A 192 -9.88 6.26 -4.55
N GLY A 193 -10.49 5.86 -5.66
CA GLY A 193 -9.77 5.60 -6.90
C GLY A 193 -9.06 4.23 -6.93
N LEU A 194 -9.37 3.36 -5.96
CA LEU A 194 -8.76 2.02 -5.87
C LEU A 194 -9.78 0.92 -6.15
N LEU A 195 -9.30 -0.16 -6.75
CA LEU A 195 -9.99 -1.43 -6.92
C LEU A 195 -9.20 -2.51 -6.19
N CYS A 196 -9.87 -3.32 -5.38
CA CYS A 196 -9.29 -4.49 -4.74
C CYS A 196 -9.85 -5.76 -5.37
N ILE A 197 -8.98 -6.59 -5.93
CA ILE A 197 -9.31 -7.95 -6.39
C ILE A 197 -8.87 -8.93 -5.31
N ASP A 198 -9.79 -9.80 -4.92
CA ASP A 198 -9.59 -10.83 -3.90
C ASP A 198 -9.51 -12.19 -4.58
N PHE A 199 -8.37 -12.84 -4.46
CA PHE A 199 -8.14 -14.19 -4.97
C PHE A 199 -8.19 -15.16 -3.79
N ASP A 200 -9.05 -16.12 -3.84
CA ASP A 200 -9.21 -17.16 -2.81
C ASP A 200 -8.83 -18.54 -3.37
N HIS A 201 -8.32 -19.39 -2.49
CA HIS A 201 -8.04 -20.81 -2.77
C HIS A 201 -7.13 -21.06 -3.98
N LEU A 202 -6.06 -20.26 -4.09
CA LEU A 202 -5.08 -20.37 -5.16
C LEU A 202 -4.25 -21.65 -5.03
N GLN A 203 -4.01 -22.33 -6.16
CA GLN A 203 -3.09 -23.47 -6.21
C GLN A 203 -1.63 -23.06 -5.96
N SER A 204 -1.23 -21.87 -6.41
CA SER A 204 0.10 -21.32 -6.20
C SER A 204 0.02 -19.81 -6.01
N VAL A 205 0.08 -19.39 -4.75
CA VAL A 205 0.09 -17.97 -4.35
C VAL A 205 1.33 -17.26 -4.90
N ASP A 206 2.50 -17.89 -4.83
CA ASP A 206 3.75 -17.27 -5.25
C ASP A 206 3.85 -17.08 -6.77
N LEU A 207 3.29 -17.99 -7.55
CA LEU A 207 3.26 -17.86 -9.01
C LEU A 207 2.42 -16.65 -9.43
N LEU A 208 1.17 -16.60 -8.97
CA LEU A 208 0.28 -15.50 -9.31
C LEU A 208 0.81 -14.16 -8.78
N ARG A 209 1.39 -14.14 -7.57
CA ARG A 209 2.02 -12.95 -7.01
C ARG A 209 3.11 -12.39 -7.92
N LYS A 210 3.99 -13.24 -8.45
CA LYS A 210 5.05 -12.81 -9.39
C LYS A 210 4.46 -12.27 -10.68
N GLN A 211 3.45 -12.93 -11.23
CA GLN A 211 2.78 -12.51 -12.45
C GLN A 211 2.12 -11.13 -12.28
N LEU A 212 1.35 -10.91 -11.20
CA LEU A 212 0.67 -9.64 -10.95
C LEU A 212 1.65 -8.47 -10.68
N LEU A 213 2.82 -8.73 -10.08
CA LEU A 213 3.85 -7.71 -9.88
C LEU A 213 4.58 -7.33 -11.18
N GLN A 214 4.51 -8.18 -12.19
CA GLN A 214 5.10 -7.97 -13.52
C GLN A 214 4.06 -7.61 -14.59
N ASP A 215 2.80 -7.38 -14.17
CA ASP A 215 1.72 -7.02 -15.08
C ASP A 215 2.04 -5.68 -15.76
N GLU A 216 1.94 -5.64 -17.09
CA GLU A 216 2.28 -4.46 -17.91
C GLU A 216 1.11 -3.47 -18.03
N TYR A 217 -0.11 -3.89 -17.69
CA TYR A 217 -1.32 -3.08 -17.88
C TYR A 217 -1.79 -2.40 -16.60
N PHE A 218 -1.47 -2.98 -15.43
CA PHE A 218 -1.96 -2.49 -14.14
C PHE A 218 -0.82 -2.18 -13.16
N ASP A 219 -0.78 -0.94 -12.68
CA ASP A 219 0.14 -0.53 -11.63
C ASP A 219 -0.29 -1.10 -10.28
N THR A 220 0.49 -2.03 -9.75
CA THR A 220 0.24 -2.60 -8.42
C THR A 220 0.51 -1.57 -7.34
N GLN A 221 -0.54 -1.09 -6.66
CA GLN A 221 -0.41 -0.18 -5.52
C GLN A 221 -0.13 -0.94 -4.22
N MET A 222 -0.75 -2.09 -4.03
CA MET A 222 -0.47 -3.00 -2.92
C MET A 222 -0.85 -4.43 -3.30
N LEU A 223 -0.04 -5.40 -2.88
CA LEU A 223 -0.30 -6.82 -3.06
C LEU A 223 0.11 -7.58 -1.81
N PHE A 224 -0.79 -8.33 -1.22
CA PHE A 224 -0.48 -9.10 -0.02
C PHE A 224 -1.23 -10.42 0.04
N VAL A 225 -0.63 -11.36 0.77
CA VAL A 225 -1.20 -12.69 1.00
C VAL A 225 -2.35 -12.59 1.99
N SER A 226 -3.47 -13.26 1.70
CA SER A 226 -4.61 -13.32 2.62
C SER A 226 -4.21 -13.90 3.99
N PRO A 227 -4.92 -13.57 5.07
CA PRO A 227 -4.61 -14.13 6.40
C PRO A 227 -4.62 -15.64 6.45
N SER A 228 -5.47 -16.32 5.65
CA SER A 228 -5.50 -17.78 5.53
C SER A 228 -4.24 -18.36 4.86
N GLY A 229 -3.57 -17.59 4.03
CA GLY A 229 -2.31 -17.99 3.38
C GLY A 229 -2.50 -18.61 1.99
N ASP A 230 -3.72 -18.85 1.57
CA ASP A 230 -4.10 -19.50 0.31
C ASP A 230 -4.71 -18.55 -0.74
N GLY A 231 -4.61 -17.24 -0.51
CA GLY A 231 -5.14 -16.22 -1.40
C GLY A 231 -4.29 -14.96 -1.45
N LEU A 232 -4.63 -14.07 -2.38
CA LEU A 232 -4.01 -12.77 -2.57
C LEU A 232 -5.06 -11.66 -2.57
N LYS A 233 -4.65 -10.48 -2.13
CA LYS A 233 -5.41 -9.25 -2.34
C LYS A 233 -4.56 -8.30 -3.15
N TRP A 234 -5.07 -7.93 -4.32
CA TRP A 234 -4.41 -7.07 -5.27
C TRP A 234 -5.13 -5.74 -5.41
N ILE A 235 -4.45 -4.66 -5.12
CA ILE A 235 -4.99 -3.31 -5.12
C ILE A 235 -4.35 -2.53 -6.26
N ILE A 236 -5.19 -2.05 -7.17
CA ILE A 236 -4.81 -1.28 -8.35
C ILE A 236 -5.58 0.04 -8.43
N PRO A 237 -5.03 1.08 -9.08
CA PRO A 237 -5.73 2.32 -9.30
C PRO A 237 -6.75 2.18 -10.42
N ILE A 238 -7.88 2.88 -10.29
CA ILE A 238 -8.90 3.00 -11.32
C ILE A 238 -9.38 4.46 -11.46
N ASP A 239 -9.79 4.84 -12.66
CA ASP A 239 -10.37 6.16 -12.93
C ASP A 239 -11.91 6.07 -13.05
N THR A 240 -12.60 6.32 -11.96
CA THR A 240 -14.09 6.29 -11.92
C THR A 240 -14.77 7.37 -12.76
N LYS A 241 -14.00 8.28 -13.38
CA LYS A 241 -14.54 9.23 -14.37
C LYS A 241 -14.76 8.58 -15.72
N GLN A 242 -14.00 7.54 -16.04
CA GLN A 242 -14.12 6.83 -17.32
C GLN A 242 -15.28 5.84 -17.30
N THR A 243 -15.41 5.07 -16.20
CA THR A 243 -16.50 4.11 -16.03
C THR A 243 -16.74 3.80 -14.54
N THR A 244 -17.79 3.05 -14.25
CA THR A 244 -18.15 2.69 -12.87
C THR A 244 -17.16 1.70 -12.26
N HIS A 245 -17.08 1.66 -10.92
CA HIS A 245 -16.28 0.67 -10.17
C HIS A 245 -16.65 -0.78 -10.57
N SER A 246 -17.95 -1.07 -10.73
CA SER A 246 -18.41 -2.40 -11.12
C SER A 246 -17.97 -2.80 -12.52
N ASN A 247 -17.95 -1.86 -13.48
CA ASN A 247 -17.46 -2.12 -14.82
C ASN A 247 -15.95 -2.38 -14.83
N TYR A 248 -15.18 -1.61 -14.05
CA TYR A 248 -13.75 -1.89 -13.86
C TYR A 248 -13.54 -3.28 -13.28
N PHE A 249 -14.29 -3.63 -12.22
CA PHE A 249 -14.17 -4.96 -11.61
C PHE A 249 -14.43 -6.07 -12.64
N ALA A 250 -15.50 -5.98 -13.41
CA ALA A 250 -15.85 -6.96 -14.43
C ALA A 250 -14.76 -7.06 -15.52
N ALA A 251 -14.25 -5.92 -15.99
CA ALA A 251 -13.20 -5.89 -17.02
C ALA A 251 -11.88 -6.49 -16.50
N VAL A 252 -11.46 -6.13 -15.29
CA VAL A 252 -10.25 -6.66 -14.67
C VAL A 252 -10.39 -8.14 -14.38
N ALA A 253 -11.53 -8.60 -13.85
CA ALA A 253 -11.79 -10.03 -13.61
C ALA A 253 -11.71 -10.85 -14.91
N ASN A 254 -12.28 -10.33 -16.00
CA ASN A 254 -12.18 -10.99 -17.29
C ASN A 254 -10.74 -11.01 -17.84
N TYR A 255 -10.00 -9.91 -17.70
CA TYR A 255 -8.58 -9.84 -18.05
C TYR A 255 -7.76 -10.88 -17.28
N ILE A 256 -7.94 -10.97 -15.97
CA ILE A 256 -7.26 -11.93 -15.08
C ILE A 256 -7.55 -13.37 -15.50
N LEU A 257 -8.80 -13.69 -15.74
CA LEU A 257 -9.21 -15.02 -16.18
C LEU A 257 -8.54 -15.40 -17.53
N GLN A 258 -8.46 -14.49 -18.47
CA GLN A 258 -7.88 -14.75 -19.78
C GLN A 258 -6.35 -14.77 -19.76
N THR A 259 -5.72 -13.94 -18.93
CA THR A 259 -4.26 -13.80 -18.89
C THR A 259 -3.62 -14.81 -17.97
N TYR A 260 -4.21 -15.06 -16.81
CA TYR A 260 -3.64 -15.89 -15.74
C TYR A 260 -4.40 -17.18 -15.47
N GLY A 261 -5.62 -17.34 -16.01
CA GLY A 261 -6.42 -18.55 -15.84
C GLY A 261 -6.98 -18.74 -14.43
N VAL A 262 -7.15 -17.69 -13.68
CA VAL A 262 -7.63 -17.70 -12.28
C VAL A 262 -8.83 -16.81 -12.08
#